data_509306c6acffedbd230558507a3cf07b
#
_entry.id   509306c6acffedbd230558507a3cf07b
#
_cell.length_a   1.000
_cell.length_b   1.000
_cell.length_c   1.000
_cell.angle_alpha   90.00
_cell.angle_beta   90.00
_cell.angle_gamma   90.00
#
_symmetry.space_group_name_H-M   'P 1'
#
loop_
_entity.id
_entity.type
_entity.pdbx_description
1 polymer ?
#
loop_
_entity_poly.entity_id
_entity_poly.type
_entity_poly.pdbx_seq_one_letter_code
_entity_poly.pdbx_strand_id
1 'polypeptide(L)'
;SNRLAKSFFSHILNISEKDIFYFETGDITARYQSIVQVQRSMLNIIFTVSTELVGIIIGTIVLLKLSSQLFWFVIAMLVIYILIFILGLPFLKRNRKKYYSSYSESMTELNQIISGRSVIVMQNKVSWFFNKALKKVEDSNKSLFNLGCTEALITAGVILIESLGGLAILWKGTSMVIAGELSLGSLIVFQSMLNFFIVPVQKLVLVQDELQNLNILLQRLNDLFVIKLENIEMQPVSN
;
A
#
# COMPACT_ATOMS: atom_id res chain seq x y z
N SER A 1 -20.27 -7.86 1.19
CA SER A 1 -19.33 -8.70 1.98
C SER A 1 -19.81 -10.14 2.11
N ASN A 2 -21.05 -10.41 2.52
CA ASN A 2 -21.58 -11.77 2.69
C ASN A 2 -21.59 -12.61 1.39
N ARG A 3 -21.67 -12.00 0.22
CA ARG A 3 -21.70 -12.75 -1.06
C ARG A 3 -20.39 -13.47 -1.36
N LEU A 4 -19.24 -12.81 -1.17
CA LEU A 4 -17.92 -13.42 -1.40
C LEU A 4 -17.65 -14.57 -0.41
N ALA A 5 -17.94 -14.35 0.88
CA ALA A 5 -17.78 -15.40 1.89
C ALA A 5 -18.73 -16.60 1.61
N LYS A 6 -19.99 -16.32 1.23
CA LYS A 6 -20.96 -17.36 0.89
C LYS A 6 -20.52 -18.14 -0.36
N SER A 7 -20.02 -17.46 -1.39
CA SER A 7 -19.49 -18.08 -2.59
C SER A 7 -18.26 -18.95 -2.29
N PHE A 8 -17.37 -18.48 -1.40
CA PHE A 8 -16.19 -19.21 -0.97
C PHE A 8 -16.56 -20.49 -0.20
N PHE A 9 -17.45 -20.41 0.80
CA PHE A 9 -17.89 -21.60 1.54
C PHE A 9 -18.65 -22.58 0.63
N SER A 10 -19.54 -22.08 -0.25
CA SER A 10 -20.22 -22.93 -1.22
C SER A 10 -19.23 -23.63 -2.16
N HIS A 11 -18.18 -22.93 -2.59
CA HIS A 11 -17.16 -23.50 -3.48
C HIS A 11 -16.35 -24.59 -2.75
N ILE A 12 -15.88 -24.33 -1.53
CA ILE A 12 -15.09 -25.32 -0.75
C ILE A 12 -15.92 -26.57 -0.45
N LEU A 13 -17.20 -26.42 -0.12
CA LEU A 13 -18.08 -27.56 0.19
C LEU A 13 -18.40 -28.43 -1.05
N ASN A 14 -18.22 -27.86 -2.25
CA ASN A 14 -18.49 -28.55 -3.52
C ASN A 14 -17.20 -28.94 -4.28
N ILE A 15 -16.01 -28.75 -3.70
CA ILE A 15 -14.75 -29.24 -4.28
C ILE A 15 -14.66 -30.74 -4.09
N SER A 16 -14.14 -31.46 -5.10
CA SER A 16 -13.86 -32.90 -5.02
C SER A 16 -12.91 -33.24 -3.88
N GLU A 17 -13.18 -34.34 -3.16
CA GLU A 17 -12.26 -34.83 -2.10
C GLU A 17 -10.82 -35.01 -2.61
N LYS A 18 -10.64 -35.42 -3.86
CA LYS A 18 -9.30 -35.60 -4.46
C LYS A 18 -8.53 -34.27 -4.57
N ASP A 19 -9.24 -33.19 -4.91
CA ASP A 19 -8.61 -31.87 -5.09
C ASP A 19 -8.38 -31.17 -3.75
N ILE A 20 -9.23 -31.43 -2.75
CA ILE A 20 -9.07 -30.86 -1.40
C ILE A 20 -7.82 -31.41 -0.70
N PHE A 21 -7.42 -32.67 -0.96
CA PHE A 21 -6.22 -33.27 -0.39
C PHE A 21 -4.91 -32.63 -0.88
N TYR A 22 -4.93 -31.92 -2.00
CA TYR A 22 -3.76 -31.15 -2.48
C TYR A 22 -3.57 -29.83 -1.72
N PHE A 23 -4.58 -29.39 -0.95
CA PHE A 23 -4.49 -28.18 -0.14
C PHE A 23 -4.28 -28.53 1.33
N GLU A 24 -3.22 -28.01 1.93
CA GLU A 24 -3.08 -28.02 3.38
C GLU A 24 -4.20 -27.17 4.00
N THR A 25 -4.73 -27.58 5.15
CA THR A 25 -5.76 -26.84 5.90
C THR A 25 -5.34 -25.37 6.14
N GLY A 26 -4.03 -25.14 6.30
CA GLY A 26 -3.43 -23.81 6.42
C GLY A 26 -3.60 -22.94 5.18
N ASP A 27 -3.53 -23.53 3.97
CA ASP A 27 -3.69 -22.78 2.71
C ASP A 27 -5.15 -22.31 2.52
N ILE A 28 -6.12 -23.15 2.84
CA ILE A 28 -7.55 -22.78 2.80
C ILE A 28 -7.85 -21.64 3.78
N THR A 29 -7.28 -21.71 4.99
CA THR A 29 -7.43 -20.66 6.00
C THR A 29 -6.80 -19.35 5.55
N ALA A 30 -5.60 -19.40 4.95
CA ALA A 30 -4.93 -18.23 4.39
C ALA A 30 -5.73 -17.58 3.25
N ARG A 31 -6.40 -18.39 2.41
CA ARG A 31 -7.27 -17.89 1.34
C ARG A 31 -8.54 -17.24 1.87
N TYR A 32 -9.14 -17.78 2.93
CA TYR A 32 -10.25 -17.11 3.62
C TYR A 32 -9.83 -15.76 4.20
N GLN A 33 -8.65 -15.70 4.84
CA GLN A 33 -8.10 -14.44 5.33
C GLN A 33 -7.88 -13.42 4.18
N SER A 34 -7.50 -13.90 3.00
CA SER A 34 -7.38 -13.04 1.82
C SER A 34 -8.71 -12.40 1.41
N ILE A 35 -9.87 -13.09 1.57
CA ILE A 35 -11.19 -12.49 1.33
C ILE A 35 -11.44 -11.33 2.28
N VAL A 36 -11.14 -11.49 3.57
CA VAL A 36 -11.30 -10.43 4.57
C VAL A 36 -10.37 -9.25 4.26
N GLN A 37 -9.14 -9.53 3.82
CA GLN A 37 -8.20 -8.49 3.41
C GLN A 37 -8.70 -7.73 2.17
N VAL A 38 -9.18 -8.43 1.13
CA VAL A 38 -9.79 -7.81 -0.06
C VAL A 38 -10.93 -6.87 0.33
N GLN A 39 -11.84 -7.33 1.20
CA GLN A 39 -12.94 -6.48 1.66
C GLN A 39 -12.45 -5.23 2.39
N ARG A 40 -11.46 -5.35 3.27
CA ARG A 40 -10.87 -4.21 3.99
C ARG A 40 -10.20 -3.24 3.04
N SER A 41 -9.35 -3.74 2.12
CA SER A 41 -8.67 -2.89 1.14
C SER A 41 -9.66 -2.18 0.22
N MET A 42 -10.70 -2.85 -0.26
CA MET A 42 -11.74 -2.21 -1.07
C MET A 42 -12.46 -1.09 -0.32
N LEU A 43 -12.86 -1.35 0.93
CA LEU A 43 -13.50 -0.33 1.77
C LEU A 43 -12.56 0.85 2.02
N ASN A 44 -11.31 0.57 2.37
CA ASN A 44 -10.30 1.61 2.63
C ASN A 44 -10.06 2.47 1.39
N ILE A 45 -9.91 1.86 0.20
CA ILE A 45 -9.77 2.59 -1.06
C ILE A 45 -10.98 3.48 -1.33
N ILE A 46 -12.21 2.94 -1.20
CA ILE A 46 -13.43 3.69 -1.45
C ILE A 46 -13.55 4.87 -0.48
N PHE A 47 -13.34 4.65 0.82
CA PHE A 47 -13.42 5.72 1.82
C PHE A 47 -12.32 6.76 1.60
N THR A 48 -11.07 6.32 1.38
CA THR A 48 -9.96 7.25 1.14
C THR A 48 -10.23 8.09 -0.10
N VAL A 49 -10.54 7.47 -1.24
CA VAL A 49 -10.79 8.21 -2.48
C VAL A 49 -11.96 9.18 -2.33
N SER A 50 -13.08 8.72 -1.74
CA SER A 50 -14.25 9.58 -1.56
C SER A 50 -13.96 10.77 -0.65
N THR A 51 -13.30 10.54 0.49
CA THR A 51 -12.98 11.60 1.46
C THR A 51 -11.98 12.60 0.87
N GLU A 52 -10.92 12.09 0.21
CA GLU A 52 -9.86 12.96 -0.31
C GLU A 52 -10.34 13.75 -1.54
N LEU A 53 -11.21 13.20 -2.38
CA LEU A 53 -11.82 13.96 -3.48
C LEU A 53 -12.66 15.13 -2.96
N VAL A 54 -13.46 14.93 -1.91
CA VAL A 54 -14.23 15.99 -1.28
C VAL A 54 -13.28 17.07 -0.72
N GLY A 55 -12.19 16.67 -0.05
CA GLY A 55 -11.17 17.59 0.45
C GLY A 55 -10.54 18.45 -0.66
N ILE A 56 -10.15 17.83 -1.79
CA ILE A 56 -9.60 18.53 -2.95
C ILE A 56 -10.60 19.54 -3.54
N ILE A 57 -11.85 19.13 -3.71
CA ILE A 57 -12.89 20.02 -4.26
C ILE A 57 -13.09 21.24 -3.36
N ILE A 58 -13.29 21.02 -2.06
CA ILE A 58 -13.47 22.11 -1.08
C ILE A 58 -12.22 23.00 -1.04
N GLY A 59 -11.03 22.40 -0.93
CA GLY A 59 -9.76 23.13 -0.91
C GLY A 59 -9.56 23.99 -2.16
N THR A 60 -9.84 23.42 -3.36
CA THR A 60 -9.77 24.16 -4.62
C THR A 60 -10.69 25.37 -4.63
N ILE A 61 -11.97 25.19 -4.25
CA ILE A 61 -12.95 26.29 -4.25
C ILE A 61 -12.53 27.40 -3.28
N VAL A 62 -12.08 27.05 -2.08
CA VAL A 62 -11.65 28.01 -1.06
C VAL A 62 -10.41 28.76 -1.50
N LEU A 63 -9.36 28.04 -1.97
CA LEU A 63 -8.10 28.67 -2.39
C LEU A 63 -8.29 29.59 -3.61
N LEU A 64 -9.13 29.20 -4.57
CA LEU A 64 -9.45 30.05 -5.74
C LEU A 64 -10.20 31.33 -5.34
N LYS A 65 -11.14 31.24 -4.38
CA LYS A 65 -11.88 32.40 -3.88
C LYS A 65 -11.00 33.38 -3.09
N LEU A 66 -9.98 32.85 -2.38
CA LEU A 66 -9.08 33.68 -1.59
C LEU A 66 -8.08 34.42 -2.48
N SER A 67 -7.41 33.73 -3.39
CA SER A 67 -6.47 34.33 -4.36
C SER A 67 -6.19 33.39 -5.51
N SER A 68 -6.65 33.73 -6.71
CA SER A 68 -6.34 32.98 -7.93
C SER A 68 -4.84 33.01 -8.25
N GLN A 69 -4.13 34.10 -7.95
CA GLN A 69 -2.68 34.22 -8.21
C GLN A 69 -1.90 33.23 -7.34
N LEU A 70 -2.19 33.17 -6.02
CA LEU A 70 -1.51 32.25 -5.12
C LEU A 70 -1.87 30.78 -5.42
N PHE A 71 -3.06 30.52 -5.92
CA PHE A 71 -3.49 29.18 -6.31
C PHE A 71 -2.60 28.57 -7.40
N TRP A 72 -2.10 29.34 -8.36
CA TRP A 72 -1.18 28.85 -9.37
C TRP A 72 0.16 28.38 -8.80
N PHE A 73 0.63 29.00 -7.71
CA PHE A 73 1.82 28.51 -6.99
C PHE A 73 1.55 27.13 -6.34
N VAL A 74 0.34 26.93 -5.82
CA VAL A 74 -0.05 25.61 -5.26
C VAL A 74 -0.08 24.55 -6.37
N ILE A 75 -0.63 24.86 -7.54
CA ILE A 75 -0.62 23.94 -8.69
C ILE A 75 0.81 23.65 -9.15
N ALA A 76 1.70 24.63 -9.23
CA ALA A 76 3.09 24.40 -9.57
C ALA A 76 3.78 23.48 -8.56
N MET A 77 3.56 23.67 -7.26
CA MET A 77 4.04 22.74 -6.21
C MET A 77 3.53 21.33 -6.41
N LEU A 78 2.25 21.14 -6.70
CA LEU A 78 1.66 19.83 -6.94
C LEU A 78 2.27 19.14 -8.15
N VAL A 79 2.50 19.87 -9.24
CA VAL A 79 3.16 19.31 -10.43
C VAL A 79 4.56 18.81 -10.09
N ILE A 80 5.35 19.61 -9.34
CA ILE A 80 6.70 19.19 -8.88
C ILE A 80 6.61 17.98 -7.96
N TYR A 81 5.65 17.97 -7.02
CA TYR A 81 5.40 16.83 -6.13
C TYR A 81 5.12 15.54 -6.91
N ILE A 82 4.17 15.59 -7.85
CA ILE A 82 3.81 14.45 -8.70
C ILE A 82 5.02 13.98 -9.52
N LEU A 83 5.81 14.89 -10.02
CA LEU A 83 7.03 14.57 -10.80
C LEU A 83 8.06 13.82 -9.93
N ILE A 84 8.34 14.29 -8.72
CA ILE A 84 9.25 13.57 -7.79
C ILE A 84 8.72 12.17 -7.49
N PHE A 85 7.42 12.07 -7.25
CA PHE A 85 6.81 10.79 -6.96
C PHE A 85 6.92 9.82 -8.15
N ILE A 86 6.58 10.27 -9.36
CA ILE A 86 6.70 9.46 -10.59
C ILE A 86 8.14 9.01 -10.82
N LEU A 87 9.12 9.90 -10.63
CA LEU A 87 10.54 9.57 -10.78
C LEU A 87 11.04 8.62 -9.68
N GLY A 88 10.50 8.71 -8.46
CA GLY A 88 10.84 7.85 -7.34
C GLY A 88 10.24 6.45 -7.42
N LEU A 89 9.06 6.31 -8.04
CA LEU A 89 8.30 5.06 -8.12
C LEU A 89 9.12 3.85 -8.63
N PRO A 90 9.89 3.92 -9.74
CA PRO A 90 10.63 2.77 -10.23
C PRO A 90 11.70 2.31 -9.25
N PHE A 91 12.38 3.23 -8.56
CA PHE A 91 13.36 2.91 -7.53
C PHE A 91 12.70 2.25 -6.32
N LEU A 92 11.59 2.79 -5.88
CA LEU A 92 10.79 2.22 -4.78
C LEU A 92 10.33 0.80 -5.10
N LYS A 93 9.72 0.58 -6.27
CA LYS A 93 9.26 -0.74 -6.72
C LYS A 93 10.40 -1.75 -6.81
N ARG A 94 11.56 -1.36 -7.34
CA ARG A 94 12.75 -2.22 -7.44
C ARG A 94 13.26 -2.64 -6.07
N ASN A 95 13.45 -1.68 -5.15
CA ASN A 95 13.96 -1.97 -3.82
C ASN A 95 12.96 -2.75 -2.97
N ARG A 96 11.66 -2.46 -3.10
CA ARG A 96 10.59 -3.23 -2.46
C ARG A 96 10.57 -4.68 -2.94
N LYS A 97 10.66 -4.93 -4.24
CA LYS A 97 10.75 -6.28 -4.80
C LYS A 97 11.97 -7.03 -4.28
N LYS A 98 13.13 -6.37 -4.23
CA LYS A 98 14.37 -6.95 -3.71
C LYS A 98 14.25 -7.33 -2.23
N TYR A 99 13.66 -6.44 -1.42
CA TYR A 99 13.42 -6.71 -0.01
C TYR A 99 12.50 -7.92 0.19
N TYR A 100 11.34 -7.95 -0.49
CA TYR A 100 10.42 -9.08 -0.36
C TYR A 100 11.02 -10.41 -0.82
N SER A 101 11.85 -10.41 -1.86
CA SER A 101 12.59 -11.60 -2.30
C SER A 101 13.55 -12.09 -1.21
N SER A 102 14.41 -11.20 -0.69
CA SER A 102 15.38 -11.55 0.36
C SER A 102 14.69 -11.96 1.67
N TYR A 103 13.59 -11.32 2.02
CA TYR A 103 12.78 -11.69 3.18
C TYR A 103 12.16 -13.08 3.03
N SER A 104 11.59 -13.40 1.86
CA SER A 104 11.04 -14.71 1.55
C SER A 104 12.09 -15.82 1.62
N GLU A 105 13.31 -15.55 1.09
CA GLU A 105 14.43 -16.48 1.19
C GLU A 105 14.84 -16.73 2.65
N SER A 106 14.87 -15.68 3.48
CA SER A 106 15.17 -15.78 4.91
C SER A 106 14.11 -16.62 5.64
N MET A 107 12.83 -16.42 5.33
CA MET A 107 11.74 -17.22 5.92
C MET A 107 11.77 -18.67 5.46
N THR A 108 12.11 -18.94 4.21
CA THR A 108 12.27 -20.29 3.69
C THR A 108 13.40 -21.03 4.40
N GLU A 109 14.55 -20.37 4.62
CA GLU A 109 15.66 -20.94 5.37
C GLU A 109 15.27 -21.24 6.82
N LEU A 110 14.54 -20.31 7.48
CA LEU A 110 14.02 -20.52 8.84
C LEU A 110 13.11 -21.75 8.92
N ASN A 111 12.16 -21.86 7.98
CA ASN A 111 11.26 -23.02 7.92
C ASN A 111 12.02 -24.34 7.69
N GLN A 112 13.04 -24.34 6.83
CA GLN A 112 13.89 -25.52 6.61
C GLN A 112 14.65 -25.93 7.88
N ILE A 113 15.16 -24.96 8.63
CA ILE A 113 15.88 -25.22 9.91
C ILE A 113 14.91 -25.77 10.94
N ILE A 114 13.70 -25.22 11.08
CA ILE A 114 12.69 -25.71 12.04
C ILE A 114 12.27 -27.13 11.69
N SER A 115 11.92 -27.38 10.42
CA SER A 115 11.47 -28.70 9.96
C SER A 115 12.59 -29.75 10.00
N GLY A 116 13.83 -29.36 9.68
CA GLY A 116 15.00 -30.25 9.66
C GLY A 116 15.80 -30.29 10.95
N ARG A 117 15.32 -29.66 12.07
CA ARG A 117 16.10 -29.49 13.30
C ARG A 117 16.73 -30.78 13.82
N SER A 118 15.95 -31.86 13.85
CA SER A 118 16.43 -33.16 14.37
C SER A 118 17.61 -33.69 13.55
N VAL A 119 17.53 -33.61 12.23
CA VAL A 119 18.60 -34.06 11.30
C VAL A 119 19.84 -33.17 11.43
N ILE A 120 19.65 -31.85 11.55
CA ILE A 120 20.74 -30.88 11.70
C ILE A 120 21.55 -31.16 12.97
N VAL A 121 20.87 -31.45 14.08
CA VAL A 121 21.50 -31.76 15.37
C VAL A 121 22.22 -33.12 15.30
N MET A 122 21.57 -34.15 14.73
CA MET A 122 22.16 -35.47 14.58
C MET A 122 23.44 -35.48 13.72
N GLN A 123 23.46 -34.62 12.70
CA GLN A 123 24.64 -34.47 11.79
C GLN A 123 25.72 -33.54 12.33
N ASN A 124 25.52 -32.96 13.53
CA ASN A 124 26.40 -31.95 14.13
C ASN A 124 26.72 -30.75 13.22
N LYS A 125 25.70 -30.29 12.43
CA LYS A 125 25.81 -29.18 11.46
C LYS A 125 25.20 -27.87 11.93
N VAL A 126 24.94 -27.75 13.23
CA VAL A 126 24.25 -26.58 13.82
C VAL A 126 24.91 -25.26 13.44
N SER A 127 26.24 -25.15 13.61
CA SER A 127 26.99 -23.92 13.30
C SER A 127 26.93 -23.52 11.82
N TRP A 128 26.92 -24.48 10.93
CA TRP A 128 26.82 -24.22 9.48
C TRP A 128 25.45 -23.66 9.12
N PHE A 129 24.37 -24.28 9.59
CA PHE A 129 23.01 -23.81 9.35
C PHE A 129 22.74 -22.45 10.02
N PHE A 130 23.30 -22.22 11.23
CA PHE A 130 23.22 -20.94 11.89
C PHE A 130 23.88 -19.83 11.06
N ASN A 131 25.10 -20.01 10.60
CA ASN A 131 25.79 -19.02 9.77
C ASN A 131 25.08 -18.76 8.44
N LYS A 132 24.52 -19.82 7.83
CA LYS A 132 23.74 -19.70 6.60
C LYS A 132 22.46 -18.86 6.82
N ALA A 133 21.71 -19.14 7.89
CA ALA A 133 20.53 -18.38 8.25
C ALA A 133 20.86 -16.92 8.56
N LEU A 134 21.93 -16.69 9.35
CA LEU A 134 22.37 -15.34 9.71
C LEU A 134 22.67 -14.52 8.45
N LYS A 135 23.39 -15.09 7.48
CA LYS A 135 23.68 -14.42 6.21
C LYS A 135 22.40 -14.05 5.44
N LYS A 136 21.38 -14.92 5.41
CA LYS A 136 20.09 -14.61 4.77
C LYS A 136 19.36 -13.47 5.49
N VAL A 137 19.40 -13.43 6.81
CA VAL A 137 18.85 -12.34 7.62
C VAL A 137 19.60 -11.03 7.35
N GLU A 138 20.94 -11.07 7.27
CA GLU A 138 21.75 -9.88 6.94
C GLU A 138 21.43 -9.34 5.54
N ASP A 139 21.27 -10.19 4.54
CA ASP A 139 20.89 -9.79 3.17
C ASP A 139 19.49 -9.18 3.13
N SER A 140 18.55 -9.73 3.92
CA SER A 140 17.22 -9.16 4.09
C SER A 140 17.28 -7.78 4.74
N ASN A 141 18.07 -7.63 5.83
CA ASN A 141 18.24 -6.36 6.52
C ASN A 141 18.92 -5.28 5.65
N LYS A 142 19.91 -5.65 4.84
CA LYS A 142 20.51 -4.73 3.85
C LYS A 142 19.48 -4.27 2.81
N SER A 143 18.64 -5.18 2.36
CA SER A 143 17.59 -4.84 1.39
C SER A 143 16.51 -3.96 2.02
N LEU A 144 16.14 -4.19 3.28
CA LEU A 144 15.24 -3.35 4.07
C LEU A 144 15.83 -1.94 4.26
N PHE A 145 17.11 -1.85 4.62
CA PHE A 145 17.78 -0.56 4.76
C PHE A 145 17.78 0.25 3.47
N ASN A 146 18.10 -0.39 2.33
CA ASN A 146 18.07 0.27 1.03
C ASN A 146 16.64 0.74 0.64
N LEU A 147 15.62 -0.05 0.98
CA LEU A 147 14.23 0.35 0.81
C LEU A 147 13.91 1.57 1.67
N GLY A 148 14.25 1.53 2.96
CA GLY A 148 14.06 2.65 3.90
C GLY A 148 14.78 3.93 3.47
N CYS A 149 16.02 3.82 2.97
CA CYS A 149 16.73 4.98 2.40
C CYS A 149 15.99 5.57 1.19
N THR A 150 15.45 4.73 0.31
CA THR A 150 14.69 5.20 -0.86
C THR A 150 13.41 5.91 -0.44
N GLU A 151 12.67 5.34 0.50
CA GLU A 151 11.46 5.95 1.07
C GLU A 151 11.78 7.28 1.76
N ALA A 152 12.85 7.33 2.55
CA ALA A 152 13.30 8.54 3.22
C ALA A 152 13.71 9.65 2.24
N LEU A 153 14.40 9.32 1.14
CA LEU A 153 14.78 10.30 0.11
C LEU A 153 13.55 10.88 -0.60
N ILE A 154 12.57 10.06 -0.94
CA ILE A 154 11.33 10.53 -1.55
C ILE A 154 10.58 11.44 -0.57
N THR A 155 10.45 11.02 0.69
CA THR A 155 9.77 11.79 1.74
C THR A 155 10.49 13.12 2.01
N ALA A 156 11.83 13.11 2.07
CA ALA A 156 12.61 14.34 2.22
C ALA A 156 12.40 15.31 1.05
N GLY A 157 12.36 14.79 -0.19
CA GLY A 157 12.04 15.60 -1.37
C GLY A 157 10.66 16.25 -1.28
N VAL A 158 9.66 15.51 -0.82
CA VAL A 158 8.30 16.02 -0.58
C VAL A 158 8.30 17.13 0.48
N ILE A 159 8.90 16.89 1.63
CA ILE A 159 8.99 17.88 2.72
C ILE A 159 9.70 19.16 2.26
N LEU A 160 10.77 19.04 1.46
CA LEU A 160 11.46 20.19 0.90
C LEU A 160 10.54 21.01 -0.01
N ILE A 161 9.77 20.37 -0.88
CA ILE A 161 8.83 21.09 -1.75
C ILE A 161 7.74 21.76 -0.92
N GLU A 162 7.18 21.10 0.07
CA GLU A 162 6.16 21.67 0.95
C GLU A 162 6.71 22.90 1.70
N SER A 163 7.92 22.78 2.25
CA SER A 163 8.56 23.88 2.98
C SER A 163 8.90 25.06 2.09
N LEU A 164 9.57 24.81 0.95
CA LEU A 164 9.97 25.86 0.00
C LEU A 164 8.75 26.49 -0.66
N GLY A 165 7.76 25.70 -1.01
CA GLY A 165 6.53 26.19 -1.60
C GLY A 165 5.70 27.02 -0.60
N GLY A 166 5.60 26.56 0.65
CA GLY A 166 4.97 27.33 1.71
C GLY A 166 5.65 28.71 1.92
N LEU A 167 6.99 28.74 1.92
CA LEU A 167 7.77 29.97 1.99
C LEU A 167 7.55 30.88 0.76
N ALA A 168 7.50 30.31 -0.44
CA ALA A 168 7.25 31.06 -1.68
C ALA A 168 5.85 31.69 -1.68
N ILE A 169 4.85 30.95 -1.20
CA ILE A 169 3.47 31.46 -1.03
C ILE A 169 3.42 32.56 0.01
N LEU A 170 4.10 32.42 1.16
CA LEU A 170 4.19 33.47 2.17
C LEU A 170 4.87 34.72 1.60
N TRP A 171 6.00 34.56 0.90
CA TRP A 171 6.73 35.68 0.31
C TRP A 171 5.85 36.44 -0.70
N LYS A 172 5.26 35.74 -1.66
CA LYS A 172 4.35 36.33 -2.66
C LYS A 172 3.09 36.93 -2.01
N GLY A 173 2.47 36.17 -1.09
CA GLY A 173 1.27 36.61 -0.38
C GLY A 173 1.52 37.86 0.46
N THR A 174 2.68 37.97 1.15
CA THR A 174 3.06 39.18 1.89
C THR A 174 3.22 40.36 0.95
N SER A 175 3.84 40.19 -0.22
CA SER A 175 3.94 41.27 -1.20
C SER A 175 2.56 41.75 -1.68
N MET A 176 1.58 40.86 -1.84
CA MET A 176 0.21 41.18 -2.21
C MET A 176 -0.53 41.88 -1.06
N VAL A 177 -0.26 41.55 0.20
CA VAL A 177 -0.83 42.25 1.38
C VAL A 177 -0.31 43.67 1.44
N ILE A 178 0.99 43.90 1.22
CA ILE A 178 1.60 45.23 1.18
C ILE A 178 1.03 46.06 0.02
N ALA A 179 0.76 45.45 -1.13
CA ALA A 179 0.14 46.09 -2.28
C ALA A 179 -1.37 46.37 -2.08
N GLY A 180 -1.99 45.89 -0.98
CA GLY A 180 -3.41 46.04 -0.72
C GLY A 180 -4.34 45.12 -1.53
N GLU A 181 -3.77 44.17 -2.25
CA GLU A 181 -4.50 43.19 -3.09
C GLU A 181 -5.10 42.04 -2.27
N LEU A 182 -4.51 41.74 -1.11
CA LEU A 182 -4.92 40.65 -0.20
C LEU A 182 -4.93 41.13 1.25
N SER A 183 -5.90 40.66 2.05
CA SER A 183 -5.88 40.94 3.49
C SER A 183 -4.91 39.96 4.19
N LEU A 184 -4.30 40.38 5.31
CA LEU A 184 -3.47 39.53 6.14
C LEU A 184 -4.24 38.28 6.62
N GLY A 185 -5.51 38.44 6.99
CA GLY A 185 -6.39 37.36 7.39
C GLY A 185 -6.57 36.32 6.25
N SER A 186 -6.79 36.80 5.01
CA SER A 186 -6.89 35.91 3.85
C SER A 186 -5.61 35.14 3.60
N LEU A 187 -4.43 35.73 3.79
CA LEU A 187 -3.14 35.03 3.66
C LEU A 187 -2.99 33.93 4.71
N ILE A 188 -3.34 34.19 5.96
CA ILE A 188 -3.29 33.19 7.04
C ILE A 188 -4.26 32.04 6.76
N VAL A 189 -5.48 32.32 6.31
CA VAL A 189 -6.45 31.30 5.93
C VAL A 189 -5.93 30.50 4.73
N PHE A 190 -5.35 31.16 3.72
CA PHE A 190 -4.76 30.48 2.56
C PHE A 190 -3.67 29.52 2.99
N GLN A 191 -2.74 29.94 3.85
CA GLN A 191 -1.66 29.09 4.37
C GLN A 191 -2.20 27.88 5.16
N SER A 192 -3.24 28.09 5.97
CA SER A 192 -3.87 26.99 6.74
C SER A 192 -4.59 25.99 5.83
N MET A 193 -5.17 26.46 4.72
CA MET A 193 -5.91 25.63 3.77
C MET A 193 -5.01 24.82 2.83
N LEU A 194 -3.71 25.15 2.72
CA LEU A 194 -2.78 24.36 1.88
C LEU A 194 -2.77 22.89 2.24
N ASN A 195 -2.77 22.56 3.53
CA ASN A 195 -2.75 21.17 3.98
C ASN A 195 -4.03 20.41 3.57
N PHE A 196 -5.18 21.08 3.54
CA PHE A 196 -6.45 20.49 3.06
C PHE A 196 -6.43 20.19 1.56
N PHE A 197 -5.46 20.70 0.83
CA PHE A 197 -5.29 20.43 -0.59
C PHE A 197 -4.13 19.47 -0.89
N ILE A 198 -2.99 19.65 -0.23
CA ILE A 198 -1.76 18.85 -0.48
C ILE A 198 -1.92 17.44 0.08
N VAL A 199 -2.38 17.29 1.33
CA VAL A 199 -2.53 15.99 2.00
C VAL A 199 -3.45 15.02 1.25
N PRO A 200 -4.63 15.43 0.76
CA PRO A 200 -5.46 14.58 -0.08
C PRO A 200 -4.76 14.04 -1.32
N VAL A 201 -3.97 14.87 -2.00
CA VAL A 201 -3.24 14.44 -3.20
C VAL A 201 -2.18 13.40 -2.83
N GLN A 202 -1.46 13.59 -1.73
CA GLN A 202 -0.48 12.61 -1.23
C GLN A 202 -1.13 11.25 -0.95
N LYS A 203 -2.29 11.24 -0.29
CA LYS A 203 -3.04 10.01 0.02
C LYS A 203 -3.55 9.31 -1.23
N LEU A 204 -4.05 10.05 -2.23
CA LEU A 204 -4.49 9.45 -3.50
C LEU A 204 -3.35 8.76 -4.24
N VAL A 205 -2.14 9.30 -4.15
CA VAL A 205 -0.95 8.68 -4.72
C VAL A 205 -0.65 7.34 -4.02
N LEU A 206 -0.80 7.25 -2.70
CA LEU A 206 -0.59 6.01 -1.93
C LEU A 206 -1.66 4.94 -2.21
N VAL A 207 -2.86 5.32 -2.64
CA VAL A 207 -3.92 4.37 -3.04
C VAL A 207 -3.45 3.44 -4.17
N GLN A 208 -2.51 3.88 -5.02
CA GLN A 208 -1.96 3.02 -6.07
C GLN A 208 -1.29 1.75 -5.52
N ASP A 209 -0.58 1.84 -4.39
CA ASP A 209 0.05 0.67 -3.75
C ASP A 209 -1.01 -0.28 -3.21
N GLU A 210 -2.08 0.25 -2.65
CA GLU A 210 -3.20 -0.54 -2.12
C GLU A 210 -3.98 -1.25 -3.23
N LEU A 211 -4.16 -0.60 -4.39
CA LEU A 211 -4.74 -1.21 -5.59
C LEU A 211 -3.87 -2.36 -6.12
N GLN A 212 -2.53 -2.24 -6.09
CA GLN A 212 -1.64 -3.33 -6.50
C GLN A 212 -1.75 -4.53 -5.54
N ASN A 213 -1.78 -4.28 -4.23
CA ASN A 213 -1.96 -5.33 -3.22
C ASN A 213 -3.32 -6.04 -3.39
N LEU A 214 -4.37 -5.26 -3.63
CA LEU A 214 -5.70 -5.80 -3.90
C LEU A 214 -5.70 -6.70 -5.14
N ASN A 215 -5.02 -6.32 -6.20
CA ASN A 215 -4.91 -7.13 -7.41
C ASN A 215 -4.20 -8.48 -7.15
N ILE A 216 -3.13 -8.48 -6.35
CA ILE A 216 -2.43 -9.72 -5.94
C ILE A 216 -3.36 -10.63 -5.12
N LEU A 217 -4.12 -10.06 -4.18
CA LEU A 217 -5.07 -10.81 -3.37
C LEU A 217 -6.20 -11.40 -4.23
N LEU A 218 -6.71 -10.64 -5.20
CA LEU A 218 -7.72 -11.12 -6.14
C LEU A 218 -7.20 -12.24 -7.03
N GLN A 219 -5.96 -12.17 -7.51
CA GLN A 219 -5.35 -13.25 -8.27
C GLN A 219 -5.28 -14.54 -7.46
N ARG A 220 -4.81 -14.47 -6.20
CA ARG A 220 -4.77 -15.64 -5.29
C ARG A 220 -6.14 -16.26 -5.06
N LEU A 221 -7.19 -15.44 -4.98
CA LEU A 221 -8.56 -15.93 -4.84
C LEU A 221 -9.06 -16.56 -6.15
N ASN A 222 -8.74 -15.96 -7.29
CA ASN A 222 -9.14 -16.49 -8.60
C ASN A 222 -8.57 -17.87 -8.85
N ASP A 223 -7.31 -18.13 -8.44
CA ASP A 223 -6.67 -19.45 -8.57
C ASP A 223 -7.45 -20.56 -7.85
N LEU A 224 -8.20 -20.22 -6.81
CA LEU A 224 -9.07 -21.17 -6.11
C LEU A 224 -10.38 -21.41 -6.86
N PHE A 225 -10.98 -20.35 -7.43
CA PHE A 225 -12.26 -20.45 -8.15
C PHE A 225 -12.13 -21.11 -9.53
N VAL A 226 -10.91 -21.23 -10.06
CA VAL A 226 -10.62 -21.95 -11.32
C VAL A 226 -10.64 -23.48 -11.13
N ILE A 227 -10.56 -23.98 -9.89
CA ILE A 227 -10.60 -25.41 -9.60
C ILE A 227 -11.99 -25.96 -9.94
N LYS A 228 -12.01 -27.07 -10.68
CA LYS A 228 -13.23 -27.70 -11.17
C LYS A 228 -14.11 -28.18 -10.01
N LEU A 229 -15.34 -27.75 -9.98
CA LEU A 229 -16.35 -28.24 -9.03
C LEU A 229 -16.77 -29.66 -9.37
N GLU A 230 -16.92 -30.53 -8.38
CA GLU A 230 -17.64 -31.78 -8.50
C GLU A 230 -19.15 -31.43 -8.52
N ASN A 231 -19.89 -31.88 -9.55
CA ASN A 231 -21.34 -31.71 -9.60
C ASN A 231 -22.00 -32.62 -8.55
N ILE A 232 -21.99 -32.17 -7.30
CA ILE A 232 -22.80 -32.77 -6.25
C ILE A 232 -24.18 -32.13 -6.36
N GLU A 233 -25.15 -32.85 -6.94
CA GLU A 233 -26.55 -32.48 -6.84
C GLU A 233 -26.91 -32.42 -5.35
N MET A 234 -27.10 -31.21 -4.83
CA MET A 234 -27.64 -31.05 -3.48
C MET A 234 -29.07 -31.63 -3.48
N GLN A 235 -29.22 -32.79 -2.89
CA GLN A 235 -30.55 -33.28 -2.55
C GLN A 235 -31.20 -32.29 -1.57
N PRO A 236 -32.42 -31.82 -1.83
CA PRO A 236 -33.09 -30.93 -0.88
C PRO A 236 -33.29 -31.71 0.44
N VAL A 237 -32.79 -31.14 1.53
CA VAL A 237 -33.06 -31.64 2.87
C VAL A 237 -34.56 -31.55 3.08
N SER A 238 -35.24 -32.70 3.06
CA SER A 238 -36.65 -32.81 3.44
C SER A 238 -36.75 -32.53 4.95
N ASN A 239 -37.46 -31.45 5.28
CA ASN A 239 -37.90 -31.19 6.66
C ASN A 239 -38.80 -32.29 7.18
#